data_f625159fa97dadd7a47b3c33a7739faa
#
_entry.id   f625159fa97dadd7a47b3c33a7739faa
#
_cell.length_a   1.000
_cell.length_b   1.000
_cell.length_c   1.000
_cell.angle_alpha   90.00
_cell.angle_beta   90.00
_cell.angle_gamma   90.00
#
_symmetry.space_group_name_H-M   'P 1'
#
loop_
_entity.id
_entity.type
_entity.pdbx_description
1 polymer ?
#
loop_
_entity_poly.entity_id
_entity_poly.type
_entity_poly.pdbx_seq_one_letter_code
_entity_poly.pdbx_strand_id
1 'polypeptide(L)'
;MRKKLGELADMEHTRWEDGRVSGAVYHGGDELIRLQTEAFGKFTVANPIHPDVFPGVRKMEAEIVAMVLSLFNAPEDAAGVTTSGGTESILMACLSARNKAYHERGVTSPEMILPETAHTAFRKACEYFKIKMHLVSCKAPSYKVHLPSVSRLINPNTVLLVGSAPNFPHGIIDDISGLSKLAVKKKIPLHVDCCLGSFIIPMLPKAGFDFDPFDFRLPGVTSISCDTHKYGFAPKGNSTVLYRSDVYRKYQYFISPDWSGGVYASPSIAGSRPGALIAGCWSSLVKQGSNGYLDACHKIVGGMKKIETAIRENPQLSPDLKIIGQPKVSVVAFLSNPLDIYDIADGMSNKGWHLNALQSPPAIHVAVTLPIVAVVDKLIEDLVEVTEEVRDAERKRIAEGKGAKGAVKGDTAALYGVAGSLPNKSVVVDLAKGFLDTLYKA
;
A
#
# COMPACT_ATOMS: atom_id res chain seq x y z
N MET A 1 33.66 15.39 -0.22
CA MET A 1 32.21 15.28 -0.23
C MET A 1 31.72 14.28 -1.29
N ARG A 2 31.98 14.49 -2.61
CA ARG A 2 31.53 13.55 -3.68
C ARG A 2 32.04 12.12 -3.48
N LYS A 3 33.30 11.91 -3.07
CA LYS A 3 33.87 10.59 -2.75
C LYS A 3 33.06 9.92 -1.63
N LYS A 4 32.82 10.63 -0.52
CA LYS A 4 32.04 10.10 0.61
C LYS A 4 30.59 9.78 0.23
N LEU A 5 29.99 10.58 -0.67
CA LEU A 5 28.64 10.30 -1.20
C LEU A 5 28.62 9.00 -2.02
N GLY A 6 29.64 8.76 -2.83
CA GLY A 6 29.82 7.49 -3.55
C GLY A 6 29.97 6.31 -2.59
N GLU A 7 30.87 6.42 -1.62
CA GLU A 7 31.06 5.37 -0.58
C GLU A 7 29.76 4.98 0.14
N LEU A 8 28.89 5.96 0.43
CA LEU A 8 27.58 5.69 1.05
C LEU A 8 26.58 5.07 0.07
N ALA A 9 26.63 5.43 -1.21
CA ALA A 9 25.78 4.83 -2.23
C ALA A 9 26.17 3.37 -2.54
N ASP A 10 27.45 3.05 -2.38
CA ASP A 10 28.03 1.73 -2.66
C ASP A 10 28.05 0.81 -1.42
N MET A 11 27.41 1.22 -0.30
CA MET A 11 27.29 0.36 0.88
C MET A 11 26.57 -0.94 0.52
N GLU A 12 27.02 -2.05 1.13
CA GLU A 12 26.39 -3.36 0.96
C GLU A 12 24.88 -3.29 1.25
N HIS A 13 24.08 -3.77 0.32
CA HIS A 13 22.61 -3.78 0.40
C HIS A 13 22.02 -4.95 -0.36
N THR A 14 20.75 -5.28 -0.07
CA THR A 14 20.00 -6.22 -0.89
C THR A 14 19.85 -5.67 -2.30
N ARG A 15 20.37 -6.37 -3.29
CA ARG A 15 20.46 -5.92 -4.68
C ARG A 15 19.09 -5.90 -5.36
N TRP A 16 18.43 -4.74 -5.29
CA TRP A 16 17.15 -4.52 -5.96
C TRP A 16 17.28 -4.53 -7.50
N GLU A 17 18.46 -4.21 -8.03
CA GLU A 17 18.81 -4.23 -9.45
C GLU A 17 18.66 -5.62 -10.07
N ASP A 18 18.86 -6.66 -9.27
CA ASP A 18 18.70 -8.06 -9.68
C ASP A 18 17.21 -8.48 -9.77
N GLY A 19 16.28 -7.57 -9.48
CA GLY A 19 14.84 -7.83 -9.55
C GLY A 19 14.27 -8.71 -8.43
N ARG A 20 15.06 -9.04 -7.39
CA ARG A 20 14.68 -10.01 -6.34
C ARG A 20 14.03 -9.38 -5.10
N VAL A 21 13.53 -8.15 -5.21
CA VAL A 21 12.94 -7.41 -4.08
C VAL A 21 11.46 -7.16 -4.31
N SER A 22 10.63 -7.69 -3.41
CA SER A 22 9.17 -7.52 -3.45
C SER A 22 8.74 -6.11 -3.01
N GLY A 23 8.08 -5.37 -3.90
CA GLY A 23 7.32 -4.15 -3.55
C GLY A 23 8.13 -2.93 -3.09
N ALA A 24 9.47 -2.92 -3.13
CA ALA A 24 10.29 -1.78 -2.70
C ALA A 24 10.61 -0.83 -3.85
N VAL A 25 11.04 -1.36 -5.00
CA VAL A 25 11.36 -0.60 -6.22
C VAL A 25 10.37 -0.99 -7.31
N TYR A 26 9.59 -0.01 -7.79
CA TYR A 26 8.47 -0.29 -8.69
C TYR A 26 8.86 -0.25 -10.18
N HIS A 27 9.83 0.60 -10.56
CA HIS A 27 10.30 0.74 -11.95
C HIS A 27 11.79 0.45 -12.11
N GLY A 28 12.67 1.25 -11.50
CA GLY A 28 14.14 1.04 -11.48
C GLY A 28 14.88 1.27 -12.80
N GLY A 29 14.22 1.73 -13.87
CA GLY A 29 14.85 1.93 -15.17
C GLY A 29 15.63 3.23 -15.27
N ASP A 30 16.85 3.17 -15.82
CA ASP A 30 17.81 4.28 -15.91
C ASP A 30 17.27 5.54 -16.58
N GLU A 31 16.48 5.41 -17.64
CA GLU A 31 15.91 6.56 -18.35
C GLU A 31 14.99 7.37 -17.44
N LEU A 32 14.14 6.68 -16.65
CA LEU A 32 13.24 7.33 -15.72
C LEU A 32 14.00 7.95 -14.55
N ILE A 33 15.02 7.26 -14.02
CA ILE A 33 15.88 7.78 -12.95
C ILE A 33 16.59 9.06 -13.41
N ARG A 34 17.15 9.10 -14.62
CA ARG A 34 17.78 10.30 -15.17
C ARG A 34 16.80 11.47 -15.29
N LEU A 35 15.60 11.23 -15.81
CA LEU A 35 14.55 12.25 -15.93
C LEU A 35 14.14 12.80 -14.55
N GLN A 36 13.94 11.93 -13.57
CA GLN A 36 13.61 12.32 -12.20
C GLN A 36 14.74 13.14 -11.55
N THR A 37 16.00 12.75 -11.77
CA THR A 37 17.17 13.47 -11.26
C THR A 37 17.28 14.86 -11.89
N GLU A 38 17.04 14.99 -13.19
CA GLU A 38 17.01 16.28 -13.88
C GLU A 38 15.91 17.18 -13.35
N ALA A 39 14.68 16.64 -13.20
CA ALA A 39 13.56 17.37 -12.64
C ALA A 39 13.86 17.82 -11.19
N PHE A 40 14.42 16.92 -10.36
CA PHE A 40 14.81 17.25 -9.00
C PHE A 40 15.81 18.40 -8.98
N GLY A 41 16.85 18.35 -9.80
CA GLY A 41 17.88 19.41 -9.87
C GLY A 41 17.31 20.78 -10.22
N LYS A 42 16.35 20.86 -11.17
CA LYS A 42 15.73 22.11 -11.58
C LYS A 42 14.82 22.74 -10.49
N PHE A 43 14.27 21.94 -9.60
CA PHE A 43 13.29 22.36 -8.60
C PHE A 43 13.72 22.15 -7.14
N THR A 44 15.02 21.95 -6.90
CA THR A 44 15.59 21.65 -5.57
C THR A 44 15.19 22.68 -4.50
N VAL A 45 15.13 23.94 -4.84
CA VAL A 45 14.79 25.05 -3.90
C VAL A 45 13.31 25.39 -3.88
N ALA A 46 12.50 24.74 -4.71
CA ALA A 46 11.10 25.11 -4.85
C ALA A 46 10.23 24.63 -3.67
N ASN A 47 9.35 25.52 -3.20
CA ASN A 47 8.43 25.26 -2.09
C ASN A 47 7.02 25.70 -2.44
N PRO A 48 6.04 24.80 -2.61
CA PRO A 48 4.66 25.12 -3.01
C PRO A 48 3.88 26.03 -2.04
N ILE A 49 4.37 26.25 -0.82
CA ILE A 49 3.74 27.20 0.12
C ILE A 49 3.81 28.65 -0.37
N HIS A 50 4.73 28.92 -1.32
CA HIS A 50 4.89 30.23 -1.98
C HIS A 50 4.54 30.09 -3.47
N PRO A 51 3.24 30.05 -3.83
CA PRO A 51 2.79 29.78 -5.19
C PRO A 51 3.10 30.90 -6.19
N ASP A 52 3.29 32.11 -5.71
CA ASP A 52 3.73 33.28 -6.46
C ASP A 52 5.21 33.21 -6.83
N VAL A 53 6.05 32.68 -5.93
CA VAL A 53 7.49 32.48 -6.17
C VAL A 53 7.74 31.24 -7.06
N PHE A 54 6.94 30.21 -6.88
CA PHE A 54 7.12 28.91 -7.58
C PHE A 54 5.87 28.48 -8.38
N PRO A 55 5.41 29.29 -9.36
CA PRO A 55 4.18 29.00 -10.10
C PRO A 55 4.24 27.70 -10.90
N GLY A 56 5.44 27.29 -11.36
CA GLY A 56 5.62 26.03 -12.06
C GLY A 56 5.31 24.81 -11.21
N VAL A 57 5.79 24.78 -9.95
CA VAL A 57 5.50 23.67 -9.03
C VAL A 57 4.02 23.62 -8.67
N ARG A 58 3.39 24.80 -8.43
CA ARG A 58 1.95 24.88 -8.22
C ARG A 58 1.15 24.30 -9.39
N LYS A 59 1.57 24.62 -10.63
CA LYS A 59 0.94 24.08 -11.85
C LYS A 59 1.11 22.55 -11.91
N MET A 60 2.33 22.03 -11.70
CA MET A 60 2.60 20.59 -11.69
C MET A 60 1.77 19.86 -10.65
N GLU A 61 1.65 20.40 -9.44
CA GLU A 61 0.86 19.81 -8.37
C GLU A 61 -0.63 19.71 -8.76
N ALA A 62 -1.18 20.78 -9.34
CA ALA A 62 -2.55 20.79 -9.84
C ALA A 62 -2.78 19.78 -10.97
N GLU A 63 -1.81 19.64 -11.88
CA GLU A 63 -1.86 18.67 -12.98
C GLU A 63 -1.75 17.23 -12.49
N ILE A 64 -0.88 16.93 -11.49
CA ILE A 64 -0.82 15.62 -10.85
C ILE A 64 -2.20 15.22 -10.32
N VAL A 65 -2.85 16.13 -9.55
CA VAL A 65 -4.18 15.89 -9.00
C VAL A 65 -5.20 15.66 -10.12
N ALA A 66 -5.20 16.47 -11.16
CA ALA A 66 -6.12 16.35 -12.30
C ALA A 66 -5.93 15.01 -13.04
N MET A 67 -4.69 14.61 -13.32
CA MET A 67 -4.37 13.33 -13.96
C MET A 67 -4.88 12.14 -13.14
N VAL A 68 -4.66 12.17 -11.81
CA VAL A 68 -5.08 11.06 -10.95
C VAL A 68 -6.60 11.04 -10.77
N LEU A 69 -7.28 12.20 -10.66
CA LEU A 69 -8.74 12.27 -10.65
C LEU A 69 -9.35 11.69 -11.94
N SER A 70 -8.81 12.05 -13.09
CA SER A 70 -9.22 11.48 -14.38
C SER A 70 -9.04 9.97 -14.44
N LEU A 71 -7.94 9.45 -13.89
CA LEU A 71 -7.64 8.01 -13.84
C LEU A 71 -8.71 7.24 -13.05
N PHE A 72 -9.27 7.84 -11.99
CA PHE A 72 -10.30 7.25 -11.13
C PHE A 72 -11.73 7.66 -11.48
N ASN A 73 -11.97 8.15 -12.70
CA ASN A 73 -13.31 8.52 -13.20
C ASN A 73 -14.06 9.49 -12.25
N ALA A 74 -13.34 10.47 -11.76
CA ALA A 74 -13.88 11.43 -10.82
C ALA A 74 -14.90 12.38 -11.48
N PRO A 75 -15.96 12.83 -10.76
CA PRO A 75 -16.87 13.83 -11.25
C PRO A 75 -16.18 15.20 -11.39
N GLU A 76 -16.83 16.14 -12.07
CA GLU A 76 -16.27 17.44 -12.43
C GLU A 76 -15.89 18.29 -11.20
N ASP A 77 -16.68 18.23 -10.13
CA ASP A 77 -16.45 18.94 -8.88
C ASP A 77 -15.48 18.23 -7.91
N ALA A 78 -14.89 17.13 -8.36
CA ALA A 78 -13.91 16.38 -7.57
C ALA A 78 -12.65 17.22 -7.31
N ALA A 79 -12.02 16.90 -6.20
CA ALA A 79 -10.84 17.62 -5.75
C ALA A 79 -9.81 16.70 -5.10
N GLY A 80 -8.57 17.16 -4.97
CA GLY A 80 -7.53 16.37 -4.34
C GLY A 80 -6.39 17.22 -3.79
N VAL A 81 -5.45 16.57 -3.13
CA VAL A 81 -4.21 17.16 -2.60
C VAL A 81 -3.09 16.14 -2.77
N THR A 82 -1.89 16.60 -3.11
CA THR A 82 -0.68 15.78 -3.02
C THR A 82 -0.23 15.67 -1.55
N THR A 83 0.36 14.54 -1.19
CA THR A 83 0.85 14.24 0.15
C THR A 83 2.22 13.59 0.08
N SER A 84 2.88 13.43 1.21
CA SER A 84 4.21 12.81 1.32
C SER A 84 4.20 11.28 1.16
N GLY A 85 3.03 10.64 1.15
CA GLY A 85 2.89 9.19 1.03
C GLY A 85 1.51 8.72 1.44
N GLY A 86 1.22 7.44 1.17
CA GLY A 86 -0.08 6.82 1.45
C GLY A 86 -0.52 6.95 2.90
N THR A 87 0.40 6.89 3.85
CA THR A 87 0.08 7.12 5.26
C THR A 87 -0.53 8.50 5.48
N GLU A 88 0.07 9.56 4.94
CA GLU A 88 -0.49 10.92 5.05
C GLU A 88 -1.82 11.03 4.30
N SER A 89 -1.93 10.45 3.10
CA SER A 89 -3.19 10.43 2.34
C SER A 89 -4.34 9.82 3.14
N ILE A 90 -4.10 8.69 3.80
CA ILE A 90 -5.07 8.02 4.67
C ILE A 90 -5.40 8.86 5.89
N LEU A 91 -4.39 9.45 6.55
CA LEU A 91 -4.62 10.34 7.68
C LEU A 91 -5.52 11.53 7.28
N MET A 92 -5.27 12.15 6.13
CA MET A 92 -6.06 13.28 5.64
C MET A 92 -7.51 12.90 5.34
N ALA A 93 -7.75 11.73 4.75
CA ALA A 93 -9.11 11.22 4.52
C ALA A 93 -9.86 10.99 5.85
N CYS A 94 -9.19 10.40 6.85
CA CYS A 94 -9.75 10.18 8.18
C CYS A 94 -10.04 11.50 8.91
N LEU A 95 -9.11 12.47 8.83
CA LEU A 95 -9.29 13.81 9.41
C LEU A 95 -10.47 14.53 8.77
N SER A 96 -10.56 14.53 7.45
CA SER A 96 -11.67 15.14 6.70
C SER A 96 -13.02 14.54 7.13
N ALA A 97 -13.13 13.22 7.17
CA ALA A 97 -14.37 12.53 7.57
C ALA A 97 -14.77 12.86 9.02
N ARG A 98 -13.80 12.86 9.94
CA ARG A 98 -13.98 13.23 11.35
C ARG A 98 -14.49 14.67 11.50
N ASN A 99 -13.79 15.62 10.87
CA ASN A 99 -14.12 17.05 10.99
C ASN A 99 -15.47 17.36 10.32
N LYS A 100 -15.75 16.76 9.14
CA LYS A 100 -17.06 16.87 8.49
C LYS A 100 -18.18 16.42 9.42
N ALA A 101 -18.01 15.24 10.04
CA ALA A 101 -19.02 14.70 10.96
C ALA A 101 -19.21 15.57 12.21
N TYR A 102 -18.13 16.14 12.73
CA TYR A 102 -18.20 17.10 13.83
C TYR A 102 -19.00 18.34 13.46
N HIS A 103 -18.63 19.00 12.36
CA HIS A 103 -19.25 20.28 11.96
C HIS A 103 -20.68 20.12 11.46
N GLU A 104 -21.01 19.06 10.72
CA GLU A 104 -22.33 18.90 10.10
C GLU A 104 -23.31 18.12 10.97
N ARG A 105 -22.82 17.22 11.85
CA ARG A 105 -23.67 16.32 12.64
C ARG A 105 -23.44 16.40 14.15
N GLY A 106 -22.49 17.22 14.61
CA GLY A 106 -22.14 17.34 16.03
C GLY A 106 -21.50 16.08 16.63
N VAL A 107 -20.86 15.23 15.84
CA VAL A 107 -20.25 13.98 16.34
C VAL A 107 -18.98 14.29 17.11
N THR A 108 -19.01 14.09 18.44
CA THR A 108 -17.87 14.31 19.36
C THR A 108 -17.13 13.02 19.71
N SER A 109 -17.73 11.86 19.47
CA SER A 109 -17.14 10.54 19.72
C SER A 109 -17.08 9.73 18.41
N PRO A 110 -16.22 10.10 17.46
CA PRO A 110 -16.19 9.53 16.12
C PRO A 110 -15.78 8.05 16.13
N GLU A 111 -16.43 7.27 15.27
CA GLU A 111 -16.14 5.83 15.09
C GLU A 111 -15.88 5.51 13.62
N MET A 112 -14.94 4.60 13.34
CA MET A 112 -14.61 4.15 11.98
C MET A 112 -14.71 2.63 11.89
N ILE A 113 -15.25 2.14 10.78
CA ILE A 113 -15.41 0.70 10.51
C ILE A 113 -14.53 0.33 9.32
N LEU A 114 -13.64 -0.64 9.52
CA LEU A 114 -12.66 -1.05 8.52
C LEU A 114 -12.37 -2.56 8.54
N PRO A 115 -11.93 -3.15 7.40
CA PRO A 115 -11.43 -4.52 7.36
C PRO A 115 -10.21 -4.69 8.27
N GLU A 116 -10.03 -5.85 8.88
CA GLU A 116 -8.83 -6.16 9.67
C GLU A 116 -7.55 -6.14 8.83
N THR A 117 -7.67 -6.33 7.50
CA THR A 117 -6.60 -6.29 6.50
C THR A 117 -6.26 -4.88 6.02
N ALA A 118 -7.02 -3.84 6.42
CA ALA A 118 -6.73 -2.46 6.06
C ALA A 118 -5.35 -2.00 6.57
N HIS A 119 -4.70 -1.11 5.81
CA HIS A 119 -3.37 -0.64 6.13
C HIS A 119 -3.28 -0.03 7.54
N THR A 120 -2.16 -0.25 8.23
CA THR A 120 -1.96 0.21 9.62
C THR A 120 -2.02 1.73 9.79
N ALA A 121 -1.92 2.51 8.72
CA ALA A 121 -2.15 3.96 8.73
C ALA A 121 -3.54 4.34 9.27
N PHE A 122 -4.57 3.50 9.08
CA PHE A 122 -5.89 3.72 9.69
C PHE A 122 -5.85 3.58 11.20
N ARG A 123 -5.08 2.60 11.73
CA ARG A 123 -4.87 2.47 13.19
C ARG A 123 -4.17 3.70 13.75
N LYS A 124 -3.14 4.18 13.05
CA LYS A 124 -2.43 5.44 13.37
C LYS A 124 -3.38 6.64 13.36
N ALA A 125 -4.26 6.76 12.34
CA ALA A 125 -5.28 7.81 12.29
C ALA A 125 -6.23 7.75 13.49
N CYS A 126 -6.68 6.55 13.88
CA CYS A 126 -7.53 6.34 15.04
C CYS A 126 -6.87 6.83 16.33
N GLU A 127 -5.59 6.51 16.51
CA GLU A 127 -4.82 6.95 17.68
C GLU A 127 -4.63 8.47 17.72
N TYR A 128 -4.20 9.07 16.60
CA TYR A 128 -3.90 10.50 16.51
C TYR A 128 -5.14 11.37 16.60
N PHE A 129 -6.21 10.98 15.93
CA PHE A 129 -7.43 11.78 15.83
C PHE A 129 -8.52 11.35 16.80
N LYS A 130 -8.21 10.41 17.72
CA LYS A 130 -9.15 9.91 18.74
C LYS A 130 -10.44 9.36 18.11
N ILE A 131 -10.31 8.57 17.05
CA ILE A 131 -11.41 7.87 16.39
C ILE A 131 -11.47 6.45 16.93
N LYS A 132 -12.62 6.01 17.43
CA LYS A 132 -12.82 4.63 17.87
C LYS A 132 -12.87 3.70 16.67
N MET A 133 -12.04 2.65 16.70
CA MET A 133 -11.89 1.71 15.62
C MET A 133 -12.74 0.46 15.80
N HIS A 134 -13.46 0.05 14.74
CA HIS A 134 -14.14 -1.23 14.65
C HIS A 134 -13.55 -2.07 13.52
N LEU A 135 -12.88 -3.16 13.88
CA LEU A 135 -12.32 -4.10 12.93
C LEU A 135 -13.35 -5.15 12.51
N VAL A 136 -13.48 -5.37 11.22
CA VAL A 136 -14.30 -6.41 10.62
C VAL A 136 -13.40 -7.52 10.09
N SER A 137 -13.66 -8.75 10.51
CA SER A 137 -12.89 -9.92 10.10
C SER A 137 -13.03 -10.22 8.61
N CYS A 138 -11.93 -10.62 7.98
CA CYS A 138 -11.80 -10.98 6.58
C CYS A 138 -11.39 -12.45 6.45
N LYS A 139 -12.37 -13.36 6.57
CA LYS A 139 -12.13 -14.81 6.66
C LYS A 139 -12.04 -15.50 5.30
N ALA A 140 -11.38 -16.66 5.31
CA ALA A 140 -11.40 -17.59 4.18
C ALA A 140 -12.85 -17.97 3.80
N PRO A 141 -13.13 -18.32 2.54
CA PRO A 141 -12.17 -18.38 1.42
C PRO A 141 -11.93 -17.04 0.72
N SER A 142 -12.78 -16.02 0.92
CA SER A 142 -12.74 -14.77 0.16
C SER A 142 -11.69 -13.78 0.64
N TYR A 143 -11.43 -13.75 1.94
CA TYR A 143 -10.61 -12.74 2.64
C TYR A 143 -11.03 -11.29 2.39
N LYS A 144 -12.29 -11.08 1.96
CA LYS A 144 -12.93 -9.76 1.80
C LYS A 144 -13.64 -9.35 3.07
N VAL A 145 -13.87 -8.05 3.22
CA VAL A 145 -14.67 -7.50 4.31
C VAL A 145 -16.10 -8.09 4.34
N HIS A 146 -16.57 -8.48 5.51
CA HIS A 146 -17.89 -9.08 5.67
C HIS A 146 -18.98 -8.02 5.84
N LEU A 147 -19.70 -7.70 4.76
CA LEU A 147 -20.71 -6.62 4.70
C LEU A 147 -21.79 -6.68 5.78
N PRO A 148 -22.37 -7.86 6.13
CA PRO A 148 -23.36 -7.93 7.22
C PRO A 148 -22.78 -7.47 8.57
N SER A 149 -21.51 -7.74 8.84
CA SER A 149 -20.83 -7.25 10.06
C SER A 149 -20.60 -5.74 10.01
N VAL A 150 -20.18 -5.20 8.87
CA VAL A 150 -20.10 -3.74 8.67
C VAL A 150 -21.45 -3.09 8.96
N SER A 151 -22.53 -3.60 8.36
CA SER A 151 -23.88 -3.05 8.53
C SER A 151 -24.36 -3.02 9.98
N ARG A 152 -24.02 -4.04 10.79
CA ARG A 152 -24.40 -4.11 12.22
C ARG A 152 -23.63 -3.13 13.11
N LEU A 153 -22.41 -2.79 12.74
CA LEU A 153 -21.56 -1.88 13.51
C LEU A 153 -21.88 -0.39 13.25
N ILE A 154 -22.58 -0.09 12.15
CA ILE A 154 -22.95 1.29 11.82
C ILE A 154 -23.90 1.87 12.87
N ASN A 155 -23.55 3.03 13.40
CA ASN A 155 -24.30 3.78 14.41
C ASN A 155 -24.18 5.31 14.15
N PRO A 156 -24.87 6.18 14.90
CA PRO A 156 -24.83 7.64 14.69
C PRO A 156 -23.44 8.27 14.77
N ASN A 157 -22.49 7.66 15.49
CA ASN A 157 -21.11 8.13 15.63
C ASN A 157 -20.19 7.65 14.50
N THR A 158 -20.67 6.78 13.61
CA THR A 158 -19.86 6.30 12.48
C THR A 158 -19.59 7.45 11.51
N VAL A 159 -18.32 7.75 11.31
CA VAL A 159 -17.85 8.86 10.46
C VAL A 159 -17.26 8.40 9.14
N LEU A 160 -16.77 7.13 9.06
CA LEU A 160 -16.11 6.61 7.87
C LEU A 160 -16.26 5.09 7.78
N LEU A 161 -16.57 4.61 6.57
CA LEU A 161 -16.35 3.22 6.14
C LEU A 161 -15.08 3.14 5.33
N VAL A 162 -14.36 2.03 5.40
CA VAL A 162 -13.11 1.80 4.67
C VAL A 162 -13.18 0.50 3.88
N GLY A 163 -12.64 0.51 2.66
CA GLY A 163 -12.34 -0.68 1.88
C GLY A 163 -11.00 -0.52 1.15
N SER A 164 -10.34 -1.61 0.81
CA SER A 164 -9.04 -1.61 0.14
C SER A 164 -9.14 -2.13 -1.29
N ALA A 165 -8.39 -1.52 -2.20
CA ALA A 165 -8.36 -1.90 -3.61
C ALA A 165 -6.92 -1.87 -4.19
N PRO A 166 -6.10 -2.93 -3.94
CA PRO A 166 -6.27 -4.04 -3.00
C PRO A 166 -5.69 -3.75 -1.61
N ASN A 167 -5.93 -4.64 -0.63
CA ASN A 167 -5.23 -4.62 0.64
C ASN A 167 -3.77 -5.06 0.49
N PHE A 168 -2.90 -4.56 1.37
CA PHE A 168 -1.47 -4.87 1.34
C PHE A 168 -1.16 -6.35 1.66
N PRO A 169 -1.74 -6.98 2.71
CA PRO A 169 -1.31 -8.32 3.09
C PRO A 169 -1.53 -9.37 1.99
N HIS A 170 -2.71 -9.38 1.41
CA HIS A 170 -3.15 -10.49 0.56
C HIS A 170 -3.38 -10.12 -0.90
N GLY A 171 -3.34 -8.82 -1.26
CA GLY A 171 -3.65 -8.38 -2.61
C GLY A 171 -5.14 -8.49 -2.99
N ILE A 172 -6.02 -8.59 -2.00
CA ILE A 172 -7.46 -8.79 -2.21
C ILE A 172 -8.18 -7.44 -2.28
N ILE A 173 -9.03 -7.29 -3.28
CA ILE A 173 -9.95 -6.15 -3.41
C ILE A 173 -11.21 -6.46 -2.58
N ASP A 174 -11.55 -5.58 -1.63
CA ASP A 174 -12.79 -5.67 -0.88
C ASP A 174 -14.03 -5.52 -1.77
N ASP A 175 -15.21 -5.89 -1.27
CA ASP A 175 -16.47 -5.62 -1.97
C ASP A 175 -16.84 -4.12 -1.88
N ILE A 176 -16.14 -3.30 -2.67
CA ILE A 176 -16.34 -1.85 -2.69
C ILE A 176 -17.75 -1.50 -3.19
N SER A 177 -18.30 -2.26 -4.13
CA SER A 177 -19.68 -2.08 -4.59
C SER A 177 -20.70 -2.25 -3.47
N GLY A 178 -20.54 -3.31 -2.67
CA GLY A 178 -21.37 -3.55 -1.49
C GLY A 178 -21.19 -2.49 -0.41
N LEU A 179 -19.96 -2.10 -0.11
CA LEU A 179 -19.65 -1.01 0.81
C LEU A 179 -20.27 0.32 0.32
N SER A 180 -20.19 0.61 -0.97
CA SER A 180 -20.78 1.81 -1.58
C SER A 180 -22.30 1.86 -1.40
N LYS A 181 -23.00 0.74 -1.61
CA LYS A 181 -24.45 0.65 -1.37
C LYS A 181 -24.80 0.93 0.10
N LEU A 182 -24.01 0.40 1.05
CA LEU A 182 -24.19 0.67 2.48
C LEU A 182 -23.92 2.14 2.80
N ALA A 183 -22.83 2.72 2.27
CA ALA A 183 -22.45 4.10 2.46
C ALA A 183 -23.55 5.06 2.01
N VAL A 184 -24.12 4.88 0.82
CA VAL A 184 -25.25 5.67 0.31
C VAL A 184 -26.49 5.50 1.19
N LYS A 185 -26.90 4.25 1.49
CA LYS A 185 -28.06 3.96 2.32
C LYS A 185 -28.00 4.59 3.71
N LYS A 186 -26.79 4.61 4.29
CA LYS A 186 -26.56 5.11 5.67
C LYS A 186 -26.06 6.55 5.71
N LYS A 187 -25.83 7.18 4.57
CA LYS A 187 -25.28 8.55 4.43
C LYS A 187 -23.95 8.71 5.17
N ILE A 188 -23.07 7.73 5.06
CA ILE A 188 -21.73 7.70 5.67
C ILE A 188 -20.68 7.74 4.56
N PRO A 189 -19.62 8.55 4.68
CA PRO A 189 -18.49 8.54 3.75
C PRO A 189 -17.85 7.15 3.63
N LEU A 190 -17.42 6.80 2.42
CA LEU A 190 -16.61 5.61 2.13
C LEU A 190 -15.27 6.05 1.55
N HIS A 191 -14.19 5.65 2.21
CA HIS A 191 -12.83 5.77 1.70
C HIS A 191 -12.38 4.46 1.08
N VAL A 192 -11.76 4.55 -0.10
CA VAL A 192 -11.10 3.42 -0.76
C VAL A 192 -9.60 3.63 -0.71
N ASP A 193 -8.91 2.76 0.03
CA ASP A 193 -7.45 2.71 -0.01
C ASP A 193 -6.98 2.02 -1.29
N CYS A 194 -6.57 2.83 -2.25
CA CYS A 194 -5.99 2.39 -3.52
C CYS A 194 -4.50 2.72 -3.61
N CYS A 195 -3.82 2.92 -2.48
CA CYS A 195 -2.38 3.22 -2.45
C CYS A 195 -1.56 2.15 -3.18
N LEU A 196 -1.90 0.88 -3.00
CA LEU A 196 -1.21 -0.23 -3.65
C LEU A 196 -1.74 -0.51 -5.05
N GLY A 197 -3.04 -0.42 -5.30
CA GLY A 197 -3.63 -0.58 -6.64
C GLY A 197 -3.18 0.50 -7.61
N SER A 198 -3.13 1.73 -7.12
CA SER A 198 -2.48 2.88 -7.74
C SER A 198 -2.77 2.96 -9.26
N PHE A 199 -1.76 3.00 -10.09
CA PHE A 199 -1.87 3.16 -11.54
C PHE A 199 -2.09 1.83 -12.31
N ILE A 200 -2.05 0.68 -11.63
CA ILE A 200 -2.28 -0.63 -12.27
C ILE A 200 -3.77 -0.97 -12.32
N ILE A 201 -4.47 -0.86 -11.19
CA ILE A 201 -5.88 -1.30 -11.12
C ILE A 201 -6.80 -0.55 -12.09
N PRO A 202 -6.66 0.77 -12.38
CA PRO A 202 -7.50 1.44 -13.37
C PRO A 202 -7.25 0.99 -14.81
N MET A 203 -6.10 0.37 -15.07
CA MET A 203 -5.73 -0.12 -16.41
C MET A 203 -6.24 -1.54 -16.67
N LEU A 204 -6.67 -2.31 -15.66
CA LEU A 204 -7.13 -3.69 -15.81
C LEU A 204 -8.16 -3.88 -16.96
N PRO A 205 -9.23 -3.06 -17.08
CA PRO A 205 -10.20 -3.24 -18.16
C PRO A 205 -9.60 -3.07 -19.56
N LYS A 206 -8.70 -2.08 -19.72
CA LYS A 206 -8.01 -1.82 -20.99
C LYS A 206 -6.99 -2.89 -21.32
N ALA A 207 -6.43 -3.53 -20.29
CA ALA A 207 -5.49 -4.64 -20.39
C ALA A 207 -6.19 -6.00 -20.57
N GLY A 208 -7.52 -6.05 -20.60
CA GLY A 208 -8.29 -7.29 -20.78
C GLY A 208 -8.33 -8.19 -19.53
N PHE A 209 -8.05 -7.64 -18.34
CA PHE A 209 -8.15 -8.37 -17.09
C PHE A 209 -9.48 -8.11 -16.39
N ASP A 210 -9.88 -9.07 -15.52
CA ASP A 210 -11.03 -8.94 -14.64
C ASP A 210 -10.99 -7.68 -13.79
N PHE A 211 -12.12 -6.99 -13.72
CA PHE A 211 -12.25 -5.73 -13.04
C PHE A 211 -13.58 -5.61 -12.29
N ASP A 212 -13.48 -5.28 -11.01
CA ASP A 212 -14.63 -4.87 -10.20
C ASP A 212 -14.57 -3.34 -9.99
N PRO A 213 -15.66 -2.58 -10.21
CA PRO A 213 -15.68 -1.14 -9.94
C PRO A 213 -15.30 -0.85 -8.48
N PHE A 214 -14.40 0.11 -8.27
CA PHE A 214 -13.91 0.48 -6.94
C PHE A 214 -13.77 1.99 -6.75
N ASP A 215 -13.85 2.76 -7.82
CA ASP A 215 -13.56 4.19 -7.90
C ASP A 215 -14.81 5.08 -7.84
N PHE A 216 -14.67 6.34 -8.23
CA PHE A 216 -15.76 7.33 -8.17
C PHE A 216 -16.97 7.02 -9.07
N ARG A 217 -16.93 6.02 -9.92
CA ARG A 217 -18.13 5.50 -10.60
C ARG A 217 -19.15 4.91 -9.61
N LEU A 218 -18.69 4.49 -8.44
CA LEU A 218 -19.56 4.05 -7.35
C LEU A 218 -20.00 5.26 -6.52
N PRO A 219 -21.31 5.54 -6.40
CA PRO A 219 -21.80 6.78 -5.79
C PRO A 219 -21.47 6.93 -4.30
N GLY A 220 -21.23 5.84 -3.59
CA GLY A 220 -20.88 5.87 -2.17
C GLY A 220 -19.41 6.15 -1.91
N VAL A 221 -18.52 6.02 -2.90
CA VAL A 221 -17.09 6.34 -2.74
C VAL A 221 -16.93 7.86 -2.66
N THR A 222 -16.47 8.36 -1.51
CA THR A 222 -16.30 9.79 -1.25
C THR A 222 -14.86 10.24 -1.25
N SER A 223 -13.91 9.33 -1.01
CA SER A 223 -12.47 9.61 -1.09
C SER A 223 -11.67 8.38 -1.48
N ILE A 224 -10.50 8.62 -2.10
CA ILE A 224 -9.55 7.59 -2.53
C ILE A 224 -8.14 8.06 -2.19
N SER A 225 -7.30 7.18 -1.61
CA SER A 225 -5.85 7.38 -1.50
C SER A 225 -5.13 6.63 -2.61
N CYS A 226 -4.14 7.28 -3.26
CA CYS A 226 -3.40 6.70 -4.37
C CYS A 226 -1.91 7.08 -4.30
N ASP A 227 -1.03 6.08 -4.19
CA ASP A 227 0.42 6.32 -4.16
C ASP A 227 1.00 6.47 -5.57
N THR A 228 1.35 7.69 -5.92
CA THR A 228 2.08 7.98 -7.15
C THR A 228 3.50 7.40 -7.13
N HIS A 229 4.10 7.25 -5.94
CA HIS A 229 5.44 6.68 -5.75
C HIS A 229 5.48 5.14 -5.70
N LYS A 230 4.33 4.45 -5.88
CA LYS A 230 4.27 3.01 -6.12
C LYS A 230 4.18 2.75 -7.61
N TYR A 231 3.07 2.27 -8.11
CA TYR A 231 2.91 1.99 -9.55
C TYR A 231 2.67 3.23 -10.43
N GLY A 232 2.65 4.43 -9.84
CA GLY A 232 2.82 5.68 -10.58
C GLY A 232 4.28 5.99 -10.93
N PHE A 233 5.23 5.18 -10.40
CA PHE A 233 6.66 5.24 -10.69
C PHE A 233 7.34 6.57 -10.34
N ALA A 234 6.69 7.41 -9.54
CA ALA A 234 7.25 8.66 -9.03
C ALA A 234 8.35 8.38 -7.97
N PRO A 235 9.23 9.35 -7.71
CA PRO A 235 10.15 9.29 -6.57
C PRO A 235 9.39 9.08 -5.25
N LYS A 236 10.01 8.40 -4.29
CA LYS A 236 9.44 8.22 -2.95
C LYS A 236 9.13 9.60 -2.33
N GLY A 237 8.10 9.66 -1.48
CA GLY A 237 7.63 10.92 -0.91
C GLY A 237 6.49 11.57 -1.71
N ASN A 238 5.75 10.80 -2.52
CA ASN A 238 4.61 11.27 -3.29
C ASN A 238 3.41 10.34 -3.20
N SER A 239 2.24 10.90 -2.91
CA SER A 239 0.93 10.25 -2.93
C SER A 239 -0.14 11.31 -3.19
N THR A 240 -1.38 10.90 -3.36
CA THR A 240 -2.55 11.78 -3.48
C THR A 240 -3.69 11.28 -2.62
N VAL A 241 -4.42 12.21 -2.00
CA VAL A 241 -5.76 11.98 -1.47
C VAL A 241 -6.76 12.72 -2.34
N LEU A 242 -7.76 11.99 -2.82
CA LEU A 242 -8.77 12.45 -3.75
C LEU A 242 -10.14 12.43 -3.08
N TYR A 243 -10.98 13.36 -3.41
CA TYR A 243 -12.33 13.51 -2.89
C TYR A 243 -13.34 13.67 -4.02
N ARG A 244 -14.52 13.10 -3.84
CA ARG A 244 -15.64 13.22 -4.77
C ARG A 244 -16.04 14.67 -5.04
N SER A 245 -15.87 15.56 -4.05
CA SER A 245 -16.07 17.00 -4.22
C SER A 245 -15.15 17.80 -3.32
N ASP A 246 -15.03 19.11 -3.60
CA ASP A 246 -14.23 20.04 -2.83
C ASP A 246 -14.77 20.22 -1.38
N VAL A 247 -16.05 19.94 -1.15
CA VAL A 247 -16.66 19.99 0.18
C VAL A 247 -15.95 19.07 1.15
N TYR A 248 -15.62 17.82 0.74
CA TYR A 248 -14.87 16.89 1.59
C TYR A 248 -13.44 17.39 1.83
N ARG A 249 -12.76 17.90 0.79
CA ARG A 249 -11.39 18.38 0.89
C ARG A 249 -11.23 19.51 1.91
N LYS A 250 -12.17 20.43 1.99
CA LYS A 250 -12.13 21.59 2.91
C LYS A 250 -12.01 21.19 4.38
N TYR A 251 -12.54 20.03 4.78
CA TYR A 251 -12.48 19.54 6.16
C TYR A 251 -11.10 19.00 6.58
N GLN A 252 -10.15 18.86 5.67
CA GLN A 252 -8.77 18.52 6.04
C GLN A 252 -7.86 19.74 6.22
N TYR A 253 -8.28 20.92 5.76
CA TYR A 253 -7.46 22.14 5.86
C TYR A 253 -7.25 22.58 7.30
N PHE A 254 -6.05 23.07 7.57
CA PHE A 254 -5.77 23.85 8.77
C PHE A 254 -5.65 25.34 8.40
N ILE A 255 -6.41 26.19 9.10
CA ILE A 255 -6.43 27.66 8.87
C ILE A 255 -6.35 28.34 10.23
N SER A 256 -5.38 29.24 10.40
CA SER A 256 -5.26 30.15 11.54
C SER A 256 -5.29 31.59 11.02
N PRO A 257 -6.42 32.31 11.22
CA PRO A 257 -6.58 33.67 10.71
C PRO A 257 -5.96 34.75 11.61
N ASP A 258 -5.69 34.44 12.86
CA ASP A 258 -5.37 35.37 13.94
C ASP A 258 -3.95 35.19 14.54
N TRP A 259 -3.09 34.42 13.86
CA TRP A 259 -1.70 34.27 14.28
C TRP A 259 -0.88 35.53 14.00
N SER A 260 0.01 35.92 14.93
CA SER A 260 0.88 37.13 14.81
C SER A 260 1.79 37.13 13.58
N GLY A 261 2.07 35.97 12.96
CA GLY A 261 2.78 35.80 11.69
C GLY A 261 1.93 36.02 10.45
N GLY A 262 0.65 36.41 10.59
CA GLY A 262 -0.32 36.58 9.52
C GLY A 262 -1.27 35.39 9.39
N VAL A 263 -2.05 35.37 8.29
CA VAL A 263 -2.95 34.23 8.01
C VAL A 263 -2.13 33.04 7.57
N TYR A 264 -2.26 31.93 8.32
CA TYR A 264 -1.62 30.66 7.96
C TYR A 264 -2.68 29.67 7.44
N ALA A 265 -2.39 29.03 6.31
CA ALA A 265 -3.23 27.99 5.74
C ALA A 265 -2.37 26.83 5.22
N SER A 266 -2.75 25.60 5.54
CA SER A 266 -2.10 24.38 5.07
C SER A 266 -3.12 23.37 4.55
N PRO A 267 -2.90 22.77 3.36
CA PRO A 267 -3.82 21.79 2.80
C PRO A 267 -3.62 20.38 3.37
N SER A 268 -2.51 20.12 4.06
CA SER A 268 -2.12 18.82 4.59
C SER A 268 -1.38 18.97 5.93
N ILE A 269 -0.64 17.96 6.37
CA ILE A 269 0.11 17.99 7.64
C ILE A 269 1.29 18.97 7.56
N ALA A 270 2.03 18.94 6.45
CA ALA A 270 3.21 19.77 6.29
C ALA A 270 2.85 21.21 5.84
N GLY A 271 3.63 22.18 6.30
CA GLY A 271 3.64 23.55 5.77
C GLY A 271 4.47 23.61 4.49
N SER A 272 5.80 23.72 4.63
CA SER A 272 6.76 23.63 3.51
C SER A 272 6.77 22.20 2.95
N ARG A 273 6.79 22.08 1.62
CA ARG A 273 6.82 20.81 0.93
C ARG A 273 7.90 20.78 -0.17
N PRO A 274 8.54 19.64 -0.46
CA PRO A 274 9.65 19.57 -1.43
C PRO A 274 9.13 19.66 -2.86
N GLY A 275 9.28 20.82 -3.50
CA GLY A 275 8.89 21.05 -4.90
C GLY A 275 9.63 20.14 -5.88
N ALA A 276 10.86 19.76 -5.57
CA ALA A 276 11.64 18.83 -6.37
C ALA A 276 10.98 17.46 -6.51
N LEU A 277 10.38 16.92 -5.44
CA LEU A 277 9.66 15.64 -5.48
C LEU A 277 8.35 15.76 -6.28
N ILE A 278 7.66 16.90 -6.19
CA ILE A 278 6.47 17.19 -7.00
C ILE A 278 6.84 17.21 -8.49
N ALA A 279 7.94 17.87 -8.85
CA ALA A 279 8.44 17.92 -10.23
C ALA A 279 8.83 16.52 -10.75
N GLY A 280 9.51 15.73 -9.93
CA GLY A 280 9.85 14.33 -10.25
C GLY A 280 8.61 13.46 -10.44
N CYS A 281 7.57 13.65 -9.62
CA CYS A 281 6.30 12.97 -9.76
C CYS A 281 5.61 13.36 -11.08
N TRP A 282 5.46 14.65 -11.35
CA TRP A 282 4.85 15.16 -12.58
C TRP A 282 5.57 14.62 -13.82
N SER A 283 6.90 14.67 -13.83
CA SER A 283 7.71 14.16 -14.95
C SER A 283 7.50 12.67 -15.18
N SER A 284 7.38 11.89 -14.12
CA SER A 284 7.10 10.45 -14.21
C SER A 284 5.74 10.17 -14.83
N LEU A 285 4.68 10.86 -14.36
CA LEU A 285 3.31 10.67 -14.86
C LEU A 285 3.20 11.05 -16.33
N VAL A 286 3.81 12.18 -16.73
CA VAL A 286 3.79 12.66 -18.13
C VAL A 286 4.58 11.74 -19.03
N LYS A 287 5.79 11.27 -18.60
CA LYS A 287 6.63 10.35 -19.38
C LYS A 287 5.93 9.02 -19.63
N GLN A 288 5.29 8.46 -18.61
CA GLN A 288 4.59 7.18 -18.75
C GLN A 288 3.32 7.30 -19.60
N GLY A 289 2.50 8.29 -19.33
CA GLY A 289 1.22 8.44 -20.00
C GLY A 289 0.34 7.18 -19.92
N SER A 290 -0.80 7.18 -20.56
CA SER A 290 -1.73 6.04 -20.54
C SER A 290 -1.12 4.76 -21.13
N ASN A 291 -0.31 4.87 -22.19
CA ASN A 291 0.28 3.72 -22.86
C ASN A 291 1.36 3.05 -22.01
N GLY A 292 2.22 3.83 -21.34
CA GLY A 292 3.23 3.29 -20.44
C GLY A 292 2.61 2.55 -19.24
N TYR A 293 1.54 3.09 -18.65
CA TYR A 293 0.83 2.42 -17.58
C TYR A 293 0.06 1.18 -18.05
N LEU A 294 -0.48 1.19 -19.26
CA LEU A 294 -1.11 0.02 -19.86
C LEU A 294 -0.10 -1.11 -20.08
N ASP A 295 1.06 -0.82 -20.66
CA ASP A 295 2.16 -1.78 -20.83
C ASP A 295 2.64 -2.34 -19.50
N ALA A 296 2.84 -1.47 -18.51
CA ALA A 296 3.20 -1.88 -17.14
C ALA A 296 2.14 -2.78 -16.51
N CYS A 297 0.84 -2.48 -16.71
CA CYS A 297 -0.25 -3.31 -16.23
C CYS A 297 -0.19 -4.72 -16.83
N HIS A 298 -0.03 -4.84 -18.14
CA HIS A 298 0.11 -6.14 -18.81
C HIS A 298 1.28 -6.95 -18.23
N LYS A 299 2.44 -6.35 -18.07
CA LYS A 299 3.64 -7.01 -17.56
C LYS A 299 3.49 -7.43 -16.10
N ILE A 300 3.05 -6.52 -15.24
CA ILE A 300 2.97 -6.75 -13.79
C ILE A 300 1.87 -7.75 -13.45
N VAL A 301 0.67 -7.57 -14.00
CA VAL A 301 -0.45 -8.49 -13.76
C VAL A 301 -0.19 -9.84 -14.42
N GLY A 302 0.41 -9.86 -15.61
CA GLY A 302 0.87 -11.08 -16.26
C GLY A 302 1.88 -11.85 -15.41
N GLY A 303 2.88 -11.17 -14.85
CA GLY A 303 3.84 -11.77 -13.93
C GLY A 303 3.20 -12.32 -12.64
N MET A 304 2.27 -11.55 -12.05
CA MET A 304 1.49 -12.02 -10.88
C MET A 304 0.70 -13.29 -11.22
N LYS A 305 -0.01 -13.31 -12.34
CA LYS A 305 -0.78 -14.48 -12.79
C LYS A 305 0.10 -15.70 -13.06
N LYS A 306 1.32 -15.49 -13.58
CA LYS A 306 2.30 -16.57 -13.78
C LYS A 306 2.70 -17.23 -12.46
N ILE A 307 2.94 -16.44 -11.41
CA ILE A 307 3.23 -16.96 -10.06
C ILE A 307 1.98 -17.66 -9.50
N GLU A 308 0.79 -17.07 -9.62
CA GLU A 308 -0.47 -17.67 -9.17
C GLU A 308 -0.70 -19.03 -9.83
N THR A 309 -0.56 -19.12 -11.15
CA THR A 309 -0.72 -20.36 -11.93
C THR A 309 0.31 -21.42 -11.48
N ALA A 310 1.57 -21.03 -11.32
CA ALA A 310 2.61 -21.94 -10.86
C ALA A 310 2.26 -22.55 -9.49
N ILE A 311 1.81 -21.76 -8.53
CA ILE A 311 1.44 -22.27 -7.21
C ILE A 311 0.20 -23.17 -7.27
N ARG A 312 -0.79 -22.87 -8.14
CA ARG A 312 -2.02 -23.66 -8.25
C ARG A 312 -1.86 -24.97 -9.00
N GLU A 313 -1.01 -24.99 -10.03
CA GLU A 313 -0.98 -26.06 -11.03
C GLU A 313 0.32 -26.86 -11.07
N ASN A 314 1.45 -26.29 -10.61
CA ASN A 314 2.70 -27.03 -10.57
C ASN A 314 2.61 -28.18 -9.54
N PRO A 315 2.79 -29.45 -9.94
CA PRO A 315 2.67 -30.61 -9.04
C PRO A 315 3.70 -30.64 -7.90
N GLN A 316 4.77 -29.85 -7.99
CA GLN A 316 5.77 -29.72 -6.93
C GLN A 316 5.40 -28.65 -5.88
N LEU A 317 4.49 -27.71 -6.21
CA LEU A 317 4.04 -26.62 -5.34
C LEU A 317 2.62 -26.82 -4.81
N SER A 318 1.68 -27.21 -5.66
CA SER A 318 0.24 -27.25 -5.35
C SER A 318 -0.16 -28.19 -4.20
N PRO A 319 0.59 -29.25 -3.86
CA PRO A 319 0.29 -30.06 -2.67
C PRO A 319 0.52 -29.31 -1.35
N ASP A 320 1.52 -28.41 -1.32
CA ASP A 320 1.97 -27.76 -0.09
C ASP A 320 1.52 -26.30 0.01
N LEU A 321 1.48 -25.57 -1.10
CA LEU A 321 1.18 -24.15 -1.13
C LEU A 321 -0.25 -23.88 -1.60
N LYS A 322 -0.87 -22.86 -1.01
CA LYS A 322 -2.23 -22.42 -1.38
C LYS A 322 -2.30 -20.91 -1.47
N ILE A 323 -2.86 -20.44 -2.57
CA ILE A 323 -3.12 -19.00 -2.78
C ILE A 323 -4.20 -18.51 -1.80
N ILE A 324 -3.97 -17.35 -1.22
CA ILE A 324 -4.95 -16.65 -0.38
C ILE A 324 -5.92 -15.87 -1.29
N GLY A 325 -7.19 -16.27 -1.25
CA GLY A 325 -8.27 -15.61 -1.99
C GLY A 325 -8.10 -15.60 -3.50
N GLN A 326 -8.44 -14.48 -4.13
CA GLN A 326 -8.36 -14.28 -5.59
C GLN A 326 -7.62 -12.98 -5.90
N PRO A 327 -6.28 -13.02 -6.09
CA PRO A 327 -5.51 -11.85 -6.46
C PRO A 327 -5.87 -11.37 -7.88
N LYS A 328 -5.98 -10.05 -8.06
CA LYS A 328 -6.37 -9.46 -9.36
C LYS A 328 -5.40 -8.39 -9.87
N VAL A 329 -4.50 -7.88 -9.04
CA VAL A 329 -3.65 -6.73 -9.40
C VAL A 329 -2.18 -7.14 -9.46
N SER A 330 -1.40 -6.85 -8.46
CA SER A 330 0.06 -6.98 -8.47
C SER A 330 0.60 -7.85 -7.34
N VAL A 331 -0.23 -8.16 -6.35
CA VAL A 331 0.17 -8.93 -5.17
C VAL A 331 -0.45 -10.31 -5.22
N VAL A 332 0.37 -11.32 -5.00
CA VAL A 332 -0.05 -12.71 -4.78
C VAL A 332 0.46 -13.16 -3.42
N ALA A 333 -0.44 -13.62 -2.56
CA ALA A 333 -0.12 -14.16 -1.24
C ALA A 333 -0.45 -15.65 -1.18
N PHE A 334 0.40 -16.40 -0.53
CA PHE A 334 0.24 -17.85 -0.37
C PHE A 334 0.67 -18.33 1.01
N LEU A 335 0.06 -19.41 1.46
CA LEU A 335 0.31 -20.06 2.74
C LEU A 335 0.59 -21.54 2.53
N SER A 336 1.06 -22.19 3.59
CA SER A 336 1.18 -23.66 3.65
C SER A 336 0.51 -24.20 4.92
N ASN A 337 -0.21 -25.31 4.77
CA ASN A 337 -0.74 -26.05 5.93
C ASN A 337 0.21 -27.17 6.38
N PRO A 338 0.83 -27.95 5.45
CA PRO A 338 1.71 -29.04 5.83
C PRO A 338 3.12 -28.59 6.24
N LEU A 339 3.62 -27.49 5.64
CA LEU A 339 4.98 -26.97 5.88
C LEU A 339 4.94 -25.70 6.73
N ASP A 340 6.05 -25.35 7.38
CA ASP A 340 6.21 -24.01 7.94
C ASP A 340 6.51 -23.01 6.81
N ILE A 341 5.62 -22.06 6.61
CA ILE A 341 5.76 -21.07 5.54
C ILE A 341 6.95 -20.13 5.77
N TYR A 342 7.37 -19.96 7.02
CA TYR A 342 8.52 -19.11 7.35
C TYR A 342 9.85 -19.81 7.04
N ASP A 343 9.93 -21.16 7.10
CA ASP A 343 11.08 -21.92 6.60
C ASP A 343 11.25 -21.72 5.08
N ILE A 344 10.12 -21.65 4.34
CA ILE A 344 10.14 -21.32 2.91
C ILE A 344 10.60 -19.87 2.70
N ALA A 345 10.14 -18.91 3.53
CA ALA A 345 10.59 -17.52 3.45
C ALA A 345 12.10 -17.39 3.66
N ASP A 346 12.65 -18.10 4.66
CA ASP A 346 14.07 -18.11 4.97
C ASP A 346 14.89 -18.78 3.85
N GLY A 347 14.40 -19.89 3.28
CA GLY A 347 15.01 -20.53 2.12
C GLY A 347 15.07 -19.60 0.89
N MET A 348 13.99 -18.87 0.61
CA MET A 348 13.96 -17.87 -0.46
C MET A 348 14.92 -16.71 -0.17
N SER A 349 15.01 -16.28 1.10
CA SER A 349 15.97 -15.25 1.52
C SER A 349 17.42 -15.68 1.28
N ASN A 350 17.75 -16.95 1.59
CA ASN A 350 19.07 -17.53 1.35
C ASN A 350 19.43 -17.57 -0.16
N LYS A 351 18.43 -17.60 -1.04
CA LYS A 351 18.61 -17.47 -2.50
C LYS A 351 18.62 -15.99 -2.97
N GLY A 352 18.64 -15.03 -2.05
CA GLY A 352 18.71 -13.61 -2.32
C GLY A 352 17.36 -12.92 -2.61
N TRP A 353 16.23 -13.58 -2.39
CA TRP A 353 14.91 -12.97 -2.50
C TRP A 353 14.52 -12.22 -1.23
N HIS A 354 14.10 -10.99 -1.38
CA HIS A 354 13.50 -10.21 -0.30
C HIS A 354 11.97 -10.20 -0.47
N LEU A 355 11.30 -11.15 0.17
CA LEU A 355 9.84 -11.31 0.13
C LEU A 355 9.22 -10.79 1.44
N ASN A 356 7.89 -10.64 1.44
CA ASN A 356 7.19 -10.13 2.62
C ASN A 356 6.53 -11.27 3.39
N ALA A 357 7.00 -11.52 4.59
CA ALA A 357 6.35 -12.45 5.52
C ALA A 357 5.12 -11.80 6.16
N LEU A 358 4.05 -12.57 6.28
CA LEU A 358 2.76 -12.16 6.81
C LEU A 358 2.41 -12.94 8.06
N GLN A 359 1.47 -12.40 8.86
CA GLN A 359 0.89 -13.07 10.02
C GLN A 359 -0.64 -12.98 9.98
N SER A 360 -1.31 -13.99 10.56
CA SER A 360 -2.78 -14.00 10.69
C SER A 360 -3.54 -14.03 9.35
N PRO A 361 -3.39 -15.07 8.51
CA PRO A 361 -2.61 -16.30 8.71
C PRO A 361 -1.12 -16.12 8.40
N PRO A 362 -0.24 -17.01 8.92
CA PRO A 362 1.14 -17.11 8.46
C PRO A 362 1.19 -17.35 6.96
N ALA A 363 1.89 -16.48 6.23
CA ALA A 363 1.95 -16.53 4.78
C ALA A 363 3.16 -15.74 4.25
N ILE A 364 3.40 -15.83 2.95
CA ILE A 364 4.33 -14.98 2.20
C ILE A 364 3.54 -14.26 1.12
N HIS A 365 3.89 -13.00 0.83
CA HIS A 365 3.41 -12.38 -0.39
C HIS A 365 4.54 -11.86 -1.29
N VAL A 366 4.26 -11.87 -2.59
CA VAL A 366 5.06 -11.23 -3.62
C VAL A 366 4.26 -10.06 -4.18
N ALA A 367 4.76 -8.85 -4.00
CA ALA A 367 4.27 -7.66 -4.70
C ALA A 367 5.09 -7.49 -5.99
N VAL A 368 4.51 -7.91 -7.11
CA VAL A 368 5.17 -7.92 -8.42
C VAL A 368 5.39 -6.50 -8.92
N THR A 369 6.63 -6.18 -9.28
CA THR A 369 7.08 -4.91 -9.82
C THR A 369 7.75 -5.12 -11.17
N LEU A 370 8.04 -4.06 -11.93
CA LEU A 370 8.73 -4.23 -13.23
C LEU A 370 10.08 -4.96 -13.11
N PRO A 371 10.93 -4.70 -12.09
CA PRO A 371 12.14 -5.51 -11.89
C PRO A 371 11.86 -6.99 -11.67
N ILE A 372 10.83 -7.36 -10.87
CA ILE A 372 10.46 -8.77 -10.65
C ILE A 372 9.99 -9.45 -11.92
N VAL A 373 9.26 -8.74 -12.79
CA VAL A 373 8.77 -9.30 -14.07
C VAL A 373 9.91 -9.90 -14.89
N ALA A 374 11.08 -9.27 -14.89
CA ALA A 374 12.25 -9.75 -15.63
C ALA A 374 12.80 -11.09 -15.13
N VAL A 375 12.54 -11.44 -13.87
CA VAL A 375 13.09 -12.62 -13.21
C VAL A 375 12.02 -13.54 -12.61
N VAL A 376 10.78 -13.40 -13.05
CA VAL A 376 9.63 -14.15 -12.50
C VAL A 376 9.78 -15.66 -12.66
N ASP A 377 10.40 -16.11 -13.75
CA ASP A 377 10.69 -17.54 -13.97
C ASP A 377 11.66 -18.06 -12.96
N LYS A 378 12.72 -17.32 -12.67
CA LYS A 378 13.71 -17.68 -11.65
C LYS A 378 13.09 -17.68 -10.25
N LEU A 379 12.15 -16.77 -9.96
CA LEU A 379 11.41 -16.81 -8.70
C LEU A 379 10.63 -18.13 -8.54
N ILE A 380 9.96 -18.58 -9.60
CA ILE A 380 9.17 -19.81 -9.58
C ILE A 380 10.10 -21.03 -9.44
N GLU A 381 11.22 -21.08 -10.16
CA GLU A 381 12.21 -22.15 -10.05
C GLU A 381 12.77 -22.25 -8.62
N ASP A 382 13.19 -21.12 -8.05
CA ASP A 382 13.72 -21.08 -6.69
C ASP A 382 12.65 -21.46 -5.65
N LEU A 383 11.38 -21.06 -5.87
CA LEU A 383 10.28 -21.44 -5.00
C LEU A 383 10.02 -22.97 -5.02
N VAL A 384 10.13 -23.61 -6.18
CA VAL A 384 10.02 -25.06 -6.32
C VAL A 384 11.14 -25.73 -5.52
N GLU A 385 12.38 -25.36 -5.78
CA GLU A 385 13.56 -25.96 -5.11
C GLU A 385 13.47 -25.81 -3.59
N VAL A 386 13.19 -24.59 -3.09
CA VAL A 386 13.06 -24.32 -1.65
C VAL A 386 11.90 -25.11 -1.03
N THR A 387 10.76 -25.23 -1.72
CA THR A 387 9.62 -25.99 -1.20
C THR A 387 9.95 -27.46 -1.08
N GLU A 388 10.70 -28.03 -2.02
CA GLU A 388 11.18 -29.41 -1.96
C GLU A 388 12.18 -29.61 -0.83
N GLU A 389 13.16 -28.73 -0.65
CA GLU A 389 14.12 -28.76 0.44
C GLU A 389 13.44 -28.74 1.82
N VAL A 390 12.46 -27.85 2.02
CA VAL A 390 11.69 -27.73 3.27
C VAL A 390 10.84 -28.99 3.49
N ARG A 391 10.21 -29.53 2.45
CA ARG A 391 9.43 -30.77 2.51
C ARG A 391 10.30 -31.97 2.94
N ASP A 392 11.50 -32.11 2.38
CA ASP A 392 12.41 -33.18 2.71
C ASP A 392 12.99 -33.06 4.13
N ALA A 393 13.28 -31.83 4.55
CA ALA A 393 13.69 -31.55 5.92
C ALA A 393 12.59 -31.92 6.93
N GLU A 394 11.32 -31.58 6.62
CA GLU A 394 10.16 -31.92 7.46
C GLU A 394 9.97 -33.45 7.55
N ARG A 395 10.06 -34.15 6.41
CA ARG A 395 9.99 -35.64 6.38
C ARG A 395 11.06 -36.32 7.24
N LYS A 396 12.30 -35.83 7.18
CA LYS A 396 13.40 -36.32 8.02
C LYS A 396 13.13 -36.10 9.51
N ARG A 397 12.62 -34.90 9.86
CA ARG A 397 12.28 -34.54 11.24
C ARG A 397 11.17 -35.43 11.82
N ILE A 398 10.14 -35.70 11.02
CA ILE A 398 9.06 -36.63 11.40
C ILE A 398 9.59 -38.05 11.60
N ALA A 399 10.44 -38.52 10.68
CA ALA A 399 11.05 -39.85 10.78
C ALA A 399 11.96 -40.02 12.03
N GLU A 400 12.58 -38.95 12.51
CA GLU A 400 13.38 -38.90 13.72
C GLU A 400 12.54 -38.72 15.01
N GLY A 401 11.20 -38.76 14.94
CA GLY A 401 10.30 -38.63 16.10
C GLY A 401 10.26 -37.22 16.70
N LYS A 402 10.85 -36.24 16.04
CA LYS A 402 10.75 -34.82 16.41
C LYS A 402 9.45 -34.27 15.87
N GLY A 403 8.52 -33.92 16.76
CA GLY A 403 7.15 -33.49 16.40
C GLY A 403 7.09 -32.45 15.26
N ALA A 404 6.00 -32.47 14.48
CA ALA A 404 5.74 -31.56 13.38
C ALA A 404 5.68 -30.12 13.89
N LYS A 405 6.36 -29.20 13.17
CA LYS A 405 6.42 -27.74 13.45
C LYS A 405 7.16 -27.35 14.74
N GLY A 406 8.28 -26.65 14.63
CA GLY A 406 8.76 -25.88 15.74
C GLY A 406 10.22 -25.93 16.17
N ALA A 407 11.15 -25.91 15.26
CA ALA A 407 12.45 -25.32 15.58
C ALA A 407 12.55 -23.99 14.84
N VAL A 408 12.30 -22.90 15.56
CA VAL A 408 12.62 -21.53 15.09
C VAL A 408 14.10 -21.52 14.69
N LYS A 409 14.41 -21.60 13.41
CA LYS A 409 15.78 -21.67 12.92
C LYS A 409 16.20 -20.45 12.08
N GLY A 410 15.25 -19.69 11.55
CA GLY A 410 15.53 -18.54 10.72
C GLY A 410 15.05 -17.24 11.34
N ASP A 411 15.56 -16.12 10.84
CA ASP A 411 15.23 -14.78 11.34
C ASP A 411 13.75 -14.43 11.13
N THR A 412 13.17 -14.88 10.01
CA THR A 412 11.74 -14.64 9.69
C THR A 412 10.84 -15.42 10.64
N ALA A 413 11.13 -16.70 10.87
CA ALA A 413 10.39 -17.53 11.82
C ALA A 413 10.55 -17.02 13.26
N ALA A 414 11.74 -16.53 13.64
CA ALA A 414 11.96 -15.91 14.95
C ALA A 414 11.15 -14.63 15.13
N LEU A 415 11.15 -13.74 14.15
CA LEU A 415 10.48 -12.45 14.25
C LEU A 415 8.96 -12.57 14.17
N TYR A 416 8.43 -13.23 13.14
CA TYR A 416 6.99 -13.29 12.87
C TYR A 416 6.29 -14.45 13.58
N GLY A 417 6.94 -15.61 13.70
CA GLY A 417 6.43 -16.76 14.42
C GLY A 417 6.30 -16.49 15.91
N VAL A 418 7.36 -15.96 16.55
CA VAL A 418 7.35 -15.60 17.97
C VAL A 418 6.41 -14.42 18.22
N ALA A 419 6.49 -13.34 17.41
CA ALA A 419 5.60 -12.19 17.54
C ALA A 419 4.12 -12.57 17.39
N GLY A 420 3.80 -13.51 16.52
CA GLY A 420 2.45 -14.05 16.31
C GLY A 420 1.94 -14.83 17.52
N SER A 421 2.79 -15.63 18.16
CA SER A 421 2.45 -16.57 19.24
C SER A 421 2.40 -15.93 20.64
N LEU A 422 3.05 -14.78 20.87
CA LEU A 422 3.07 -14.13 22.17
C LEU A 422 1.68 -13.64 22.60
N PRO A 423 1.16 -14.09 23.76
CA PRO A 423 -0.12 -13.63 24.28
C PRO A 423 -0.10 -12.14 24.63
N ASN A 424 1.03 -11.65 25.14
CA ASN A 424 1.24 -10.24 25.49
C ASN A 424 2.04 -9.53 24.39
N LYS A 425 1.38 -8.62 23.67
CA LYS A 425 1.99 -7.83 22.59
C LYS A 425 2.87 -6.67 23.10
N SER A 426 2.90 -6.37 24.41
CA SER A 426 3.74 -5.28 24.96
C SER A 426 5.22 -5.51 24.70
N VAL A 427 5.70 -6.75 24.81
CA VAL A 427 7.10 -7.12 24.50
C VAL A 427 7.45 -6.79 23.04
N VAL A 428 6.53 -7.10 22.10
CA VAL A 428 6.73 -6.77 20.67
C VAL A 428 6.81 -5.26 20.46
N VAL A 429 5.98 -4.50 21.18
CA VAL A 429 5.99 -3.03 21.14
C VAL A 429 7.32 -2.48 21.65
N ASP A 430 7.84 -3.00 22.74
CA ASP A 430 9.10 -2.52 23.33
C ASP A 430 10.31 -2.90 22.45
N LEU A 431 10.31 -4.10 21.86
CA LEU A 431 11.32 -4.47 20.85
C LEU A 431 11.26 -3.55 19.63
N ALA A 432 10.06 -3.22 19.14
CA ALA A 432 9.89 -2.31 18.01
C ALA A 432 10.39 -0.89 18.31
N LYS A 433 10.17 -0.38 19.54
CA LYS A 433 10.75 0.90 20.01
C LYS A 433 12.28 0.84 20.00
N GLY A 434 12.87 -0.21 20.59
CA GLY A 434 14.32 -0.40 20.60
C GLY A 434 14.92 -0.46 19.18
N PHE A 435 14.24 -1.16 18.26
CA PHE A 435 14.64 -1.17 16.84
C PHE A 435 14.60 0.24 16.23
N LEU A 436 13.50 0.99 16.43
CA LEU A 436 13.39 2.37 15.92
C LEU A 436 14.50 3.27 16.50
N ASP A 437 14.83 3.12 17.78
CA ASP A 437 15.92 3.87 18.41
C ASP A 437 17.29 3.57 17.76
N THR A 438 17.53 2.34 17.30
CA THR A 438 18.78 1.98 16.62
C THR A 438 18.92 2.63 15.25
N LEU A 439 17.82 2.91 14.54
CA LEU A 439 17.86 3.54 13.21
C LEU A 439 18.41 4.98 13.24
N TYR A 440 18.42 5.62 14.40
CA TYR A 440 18.91 7.00 14.57
C TYR A 440 20.26 7.08 15.30
N LYS A 441 20.93 5.95 15.52
CA LYS A 441 22.30 5.91 16.05
C LYS A 441 23.29 5.97 14.89
N ALA A 442 24.19 6.97 14.94
CA ALA A 442 25.28 7.13 13.97
C ALA A 442 26.44 6.18 14.25
#